data_e62c947ee807d1ed50d030ebb5c1997c
#
_entry.id   e62c947ee807d1ed50d030ebb5c1997c
#
_cell.length_a   1.000
_cell.length_b   1.000
_cell.length_c   1.000
_cell.angle_alpha   90.00
_cell.angle_beta   90.00
_cell.angle_gamma   90.00
#
_symmetry.space_group_name_H-M   'P 1'
#
loop_
_entity.id
_entity.type
_entity.pdbx_description
1 polymer ?
#
loop_
_entity_poly.entity_id
_entity_poly.type
_entity_poly.pdbx_seq_one_letter_code
_entity_poly.pdbx_strand_id
1 'polypeptide(L)'
;MPENKTSAAARGAPMKEAGRRGANAPPEPTEAPEKPGAAALAALCADTSDYRRAATDLEYFGKYYLPHYFSLPAPPFHRELDALWRERVMDGADPVRDACRILSKTGTRTAVAAPRGHAKSTVISLKNALHAALYGYKRYILLVSDTETQAVGFLDAIKTELEENPRILRDFGEQPGKKTWKTSSIQLANGCRIDAVGSGQKLRGRRNHERRPDLILCDDIENDEGVRTAEQRDKLAAWFYKAVCKSGD
;
A
#
# COMPACT_ATOMS: atom_id res chain seq x y z
N MET A 1 -63.89 -3.10 -33.95
CA MET A 1 -64.60 -2.54 -35.14
C MET A 1 -65.05 -1.13 -34.82
N PRO A 2 -65.03 -0.14 -35.73
CA PRO A 2 -64.25 -0.11 -36.97
C PRO A 2 -63.37 1.15 -37.07
N GLU A 3 -62.46 1.08 -37.94
CA GLU A 3 -62.29 1.83 -39.23
C GLU A 3 -61.72 3.24 -39.10
N ASN A 4 -60.92 3.73 -39.92
CA ASN A 4 -60.33 3.40 -41.22
C ASN A 4 -59.77 4.71 -41.80
N LYS A 5 -58.74 4.57 -42.62
CA LYS A 5 -58.41 5.40 -43.79
C LYS A 5 -57.88 6.82 -43.57
N THR A 6 -56.97 7.36 -44.30
CA THR A 6 -56.35 7.12 -45.63
C THR A 6 -55.26 8.15 -45.81
N SER A 7 -54.09 7.80 -46.31
CA SER A 7 -53.62 8.11 -47.67
C SER A 7 -53.53 9.58 -48.12
N ALA A 8 -52.34 10.02 -48.45
CA ALA A 8 -51.93 10.67 -49.72
C ALA A 8 -50.53 11.22 -49.60
N ALA A 9 -49.57 10.66 -50.29
CA ALA A 9 -49.05 11.02 -51.60
C ALA A 9 -48.20 12.31 -51.66
N ALA A 10 -46.92 12.04 -51.74
CA ALA A 10 -45.98 12.49 -52.73
C ALA A 10 -46.00 13.95 -53.24
N ARG A 11 -44.86 14.61 -53.13
CA ARG A 11 -44.21 15.29 -54.28
C ARG A 11 -42.77 15.68 -53.87
N GLY A 12 -41.86 15.39 -54.78
CA GLY A 12 -40.41 15.59 -54.62
C GLY A 12 -40.01 17.06 -54.69
N ALA A 13 -38.84 17.30 -54.16
CA ALA A 13 -38.07 18.51 -54.37
C ALA A 13 -36.56 18.15 -54.46
N PRO A 14 -35.73 18.93 -55.16
CA PRO A 14 -34.56 18.46 -55.83
C PRO A 14 -33.34 18.36 -54.91
N MET A 15 -32.45 17.45 -55.28
CA MET A 15 -31.08 17.28 -54.73
C MET A 15 -30.28 18.58 -54.89
N LYS A 16 -29.81 19.12 -53.77
CA LYS A 16 -28.72 20.08 -53.74
C LYS A 16 -27.41 19.33 -53.57
N GLU A 17 -26.47 19.57 -54.44
CA GLU A 17 -25.11 19.10 -54.43
C GLU A 17 -24.42 19.37 -53.07
N ALA A 18 -23.91 18.34 -52.45
CA ALA A 18 -23.11 18.42 -51.25
C ALA A 18 -21.67 18.78 -51.64
N GLY A 19 -21.25 19.96 -51.17
CA GLY A 19 -19.88 20.43 -51.31
C GLY A 19 -18.86 19.46 -50.74
N ARG A 20 -17.76 19.29 -51.45
CA ARG A 20 -16.57 18.55 -51.06
C ARG A 20 -16.05 19.06 -49.69
N ARG A 21 -16.10 18.22 -48.68
CA ARG A 21 -15.37 18.44 -47.41
C ARG A 21 -13.91 18.16 -47.61
N GLY A 22 -13.09 19.14 -47.23
CA GLY A 22 -11.66 19.06 -47.28
C GLY A 22 -11.12 17.86 -46.51
N ALA A 23 -10.11 17.23 -47.04
CA ALA A 23 -9.35 16.17 -46.43
C ALA A 23 -8.72 16.69 -45.12
N ASN A 24 -9.06 16.07 -43.99
CA ASN A 24 -8.34 16.27 -42.73
C ASN A 24 -6.91 15.75 -42.93
N ALA A 25 -5.93 16.64 -42.83
CA ALA A 25 -4.54 16.26 -42.69
C ALA A 25 -4.37 15.38 -41.42
N PRO A 26 -3.54 14.34 -41.45
CA PRO A 26 -3.22 13.56 -40.28
C PRO A 26 -2.56 14.45 -39.21
N PRO A 27 -2.79 14.20 -37.90
CA PRO A 27 -2.15 14.95 -36.84
C PRO A 27 -0.62 14.80 -36.97
N GLU A 28 0.10 15.89 -36.80
CA GLU A 28 1.57 15.88 -36.75
C GLU A 28 2.05 14.88 -35.69
N PRO A 29 3.18 14.18 -35.96
CA PRO A 29 3.73 13.24 -34.99
C PRO A 29 4.11 14.02 -33.72
N THR A 30 3.51 13.66 -32.60
CA THR A 30 3.89 14.12 -31.27
C THR A 30 5.38 13.86 -31.08
N GLU A 31 6.16 14.90 -30.85
CA GLU A 31 7.60 14.80 -30.55
C GLU A 31 7.81 13.74 -29.47
N ALA A 32 8.72 12.81 -29.75
CA ALA A 32 9.16 11.82 -28.77
C ALA A 32 9.74 12.56 -27.55
N PRO A 33 9.49 12.09 -26.30
CA PRO A 33 10.01 12.76 -25.13
C PRO A 33 11.53 12.91 -25.22
N GLU A 34 12.01 14.14 -25.09
CA GLU A 34 13.44 14.45 -25.09
C GLU A 34 14.17 13.57 -24.08
N LYS A 35 15.24 12.94 -24.51
CA LYS A 35 16.11 12.18 -23.60
C LYS A 35 16.66 13.12 -22.53
N PRO A 36 16.56 12.77 -21.24
CA PRO A 36 17.05 13.62 -20.17
C PRO A 36 18.54 13.91 -20.38
N GLY A 37 18.92 15.19 -20.26
CA GLY A 37 20.30 15.64 -20.39
C GLY A 37 21.22 15.01 -19.33
N ALA A 38 22.54 15.04 -19.58
CA ALA A 38 23.55 14.44 -18.69
C ALA A 38 23.44 14.90 -17.21
N ALA A 39 23.03 16.16 -16.97
CA ALA A 39 22.80 16.69 -15.63
C ALA A 39 21.56 16.06 -14.96
N ALA A 40 20.49 15.83 -15.70
CA ALA A 40 19.30 15.14 -15.20
C ALA A 40 19.58 13.65 -14.93
N LEU A 41 20.39 12.99 -15.77
CA LEU A 41 20.87 11.62 -15.52
C LEU A 41 21.79 11.54 -14.30
N ALA A 42 22.68 12.52 -14.09
CA ALA A 42 23.54 12.60 -12.92
C ALA A 42 22.72 12.84 -11.63
N ALA A 43 21.68 13.67 -11.67
CA ALA A 43 20.75 13.87 -10.56
C ALA A 43 19.95 12.60 -10.26
N LEU A 44 19.46 11.89 -11.28
CA LEU A 44 18.82 10.57 -11.11
C LEU A 44 19.78 9.54 -10.49
N CYS A 45 21.06 9.56 -10.86
CA CYS A 45 22.08 8.66 -10.30
C CYS A 45 22.45 9.01 -8.85
N ALA A 46 22.44 10.30 -8.47
CA ALA A 46 22.67 10.73 -7.09
C ALA A 46 21.49 10.33 -6.18
N ASP A 47 20.25 10.46 -6.66
CA ASP A 47 19.05 10.07 -5.94
C ASP A 47 18.91 8.55 -5.76
N THR A 48 19.48 7.74 -6.66
CA THR A 48 19.45 6.28 -6.53
C THR A 48 20.29 5.74 -5.38
N SER A 49 21.28 6.48 -4.87
CA SER A 49 22.10 6.04 -3.73
C SER A 49 21.31 5.99 -2.43
N ASP A 50 20.52 7.02 -2.14
CA ASP A 50 19.69 7.11 -0.95
C ASP A 50 18.51 6.14 -1.00
N TYR A 51 17.86 6.03 -2.15
CA TYR A 51 16.83 5.03 -2.41
C TYR A 51 17.34 3.60 -2.17
N ARG A 52 18.53 3.25 -2.73
CA ARG A 52 19.13 1.93 -2.57
C ARG A 52 19.55 1.65 -1.13
N ARG A 53 20.13 2.63 -0.46
CA ARG A 53 20.52 2.51 0.95
C ARG A 53 19.30 2.29 1.83
N ALA A 54 18.27 3.09 1.65
CA ALA A 54 17.04 3.00 2.42
C ALA A 54 16.30 1.66 2.20
N ALA A 55 16.51 0.98 1.06
CA ALA A 55 15.91 -0.32 0.79
C ALA A 55 16.29 -1.40 1.81
N THR A 56 17.51 -1.36 2.34
CA THR A 56 18.03 -2.39 3.26
C THR A 56 18.36 -1.85 4.64
N ASP A 57 18.50 -0.54 4.80
CA ASP A 57 18.81 0.14 6.06
C ASP A 57 17.55 0.85 6.60
N LEU A 58 16.85 0.20 7.52
CA LEU A 58 15.60 0.70 8.12
C LEU A 58 15.81 1.94 9.00
N GLU A 59 16.95 2.09 9.65
CA GLU A 59 17.29 3.32 10.40
C GLU A 59 17.45 4.47 9.42
N TYR A 60 18.17 4.24 8.34
CA TYR A 60 18.34 5.22 7.27
C TYR A 60 17.01 5.59 6.61
N PHE A 61 16.17 4.60 6.29
CA PHE A 61 14.83 4.83 5.76
C PHE A 61 14.02 5.77 6.65
N GLY A 62 14.00 5.51 7.97
CA GLY A 62 13.29 6.37 8.92
C GLY A 62 13.84 7.80 8.92
N LYS A 63 15.15 7.98 8.99
CA LYS A 63 15.78 9.31 8.99
C LYS A 63 15.62 10.06 7.68
N TYR A 64 15.64 9.36 6.58
CA TYR A 64 15.58 9.97 5.25
C TYR A 64 14.15 10.28 4.81
N TYR A 65 13.24 9.32 4.87
CA TYR A 65 11.85 9.54 4.44
C TYR A 65 10.95 10.11 5.53
N LEU A 66 11.19 9.79 6.80
CA LEU A 66 10.32 10.15 7.92
C LEU A 66 11.07 10.98 9.00
N PRO A 67 11.81 12.06 8.63
CA PRO A 67 12.63 12.82 9.58
C PRO A 67 11.81 13.47 10.70
N HIS A 68 10.53 13.75 10.46
CA HIS A 68 9.62 14.31 11.45
C HIS A 68 9.23 13.32 12.54
N TYR A 69 9.31 11.99 12.28
CA TYR A 69 9.16 10.96 13.31
C TYR A 69 10.50 10.52 13.91
N PHE A 70 11.59 10.55 13.13
CA PHE A 70 12.88 9.97 13.48
C PHE A 70 14.00 11.01 13.45
N SER A 71 13.78 12.17 14.11
CA SER A 71 14.76 13.26 14.22
C SER A 71 15.95 12.94 15.12
N LEU A 72 15.74 12.08 16.12
CA LEU A 72 16.78 11.67 17.08
C LEU A 72 17.51 10.39 16.64
N PRO A 73 18.73 10.12 17.17
CA PRO A 73 19.38 8.85 16.97
C PRO A 73 18.51 7.68 17.45
N ALA A 74 18.49 6.59 16.69
CA ALA A 74 17.71 5.41 17.07
C ALA A 74 18.26 4.81 18.37
N PRO A 75 17.44 4.62 19.42
CA PRO A 75 17.85 3.93 20.62
C PRO A 75 18.13 2.45 20.31
N PRO A 76 18.93 1.76 21.16
CA PRO A 76 19.28 0.35 20.94
C PRO A 76 18.08 -0.54 20.64
N PHE A 77 16.99 -0.37 21.39
CA PHE A 77 15.74 -1.12 21.19
C PHE A 77 15.16 -0.98 19.76
N HIS A 78 15.19 0.21 19.17
CA HIS A 78 14.70 0.39 17.77
C HIS A 78 15.60 -0.35 16.77
N ARG A 79 16.91 -0.37 17.01
CA ARG A 79 17.84 -1.13 16.16
C ARG A 79 17.63 -2.64 16.27
N GLU A 80 17.30 -3.13 17.46
CA GLU A 80 16.93 -4.53 17.68
C GLU A 80 15.63 -4.87 16.92
N LEU A 81 14.62 -3.99 16.96
CA LEU A 81 13.39 -4.15 16.18
C LEU A 81 13.66 -4.17 14.67
N ASP A 82 14.52 -3.29 14.19
CA ASP A 82 14.89 -3.23 12.77
C ASP A 82 15.71 -4.45 12.35
N ALA A 83 16.59 -4.96 13.23
CA ALA A 83 17.32 -6.20 12.98
C ALA A 83 16.39 -7.41 12.91
N LEU A 84 15.45 -7.50 13.84
CA LEU A 84 14.43 -8.55 13.85
C LEU A 84 13.52 -8.48 12.61
N TRP A 85 13.11 -7.27 12.21
CA TRP A 85 12.33 -7.07 11.00
C TRP A 85 13.09 -7.49 9.75
N ARG A 86 14.36 -7.14 9.66
CA ARG A 86 15.23 -7.53 8.54
C ARG A 86 15.34 -9.03 8.42
N GLU A 87 15.52 -9.73 9.54
CA GLU A 87 15.61 -11.19 9.58
C GLU A 87 14.27 -11.85 9.21
N ARG A 88 13.15 -11.40 9.80
CA ARG A 88 11.87 -12.11 9.75
C ARG A 88 10.95 -11.69 8.61
N VAL A 89 11.05 -10.45 8.16
CA VAL A 89 10.14 -9.88 7.16
C VAL A 89 10.82 -9.69 5.81
N MET A 90 12.08 -9.22 5.83
CA MET A 90 12.84 -8.96 4.62
C MET A 90 13.60 -10.20 4.13
N ASP A 91 13.79 -11.22 4.99
CA ASP A 91 14.49 -12.48 4.68
C ASP A 91 15.86 -12.26 4.00
N GLY A 92 16.58 -11.21 4.41
CA GLY A 92 17.88 -10.82 3.83
C GLY A 92 17.80 -10.45 2.33
N ALA A 93 16.62 -10.28 1.75
CA ALA A 93 16.46 -9.87 0.37
C ALA A 93 16.79 -8.39 0.19
N ASP A 94 17.35 -8.05 -0.96
CA ASP A 94 17.48 -6.69 -1.45
C ASP A 94 16.51 -6.51 -2.62
N PRO A 95 15.42 -5.72 -2.46
CA PRO A 95 14.39 -5.61 -3.48
C PRO A 95 14.90 -4.91 -4.74
N VAL A 96 15.97 -4.13 -4.63
CA VAL A 96 16.59 -3.44 -5.78
C VAL A 96 17.45 -4.40 -6.60
N ARG A 97 18.15 -5.33 -5.93
CA ARG A 97 18.98 -6.35 -6.58
C ARG A 97 18.22 -7.61 -6.95
N ASP A 98 17.29 -8.00 -6.08
CA ASP A 98 16.63 -9.30 -6.12
C ASP A 98 15.17 -9.16 -6.57
N ALA A 99 14.88 -8.25 -7.51
CA ALA A 99 13.51 -7.94 -7.97
C ALA A 99 12.68 -9.17 -8.39
N CYS A 100 13.35 -10.27 -8.79
CA CYS A 100 12.72 -11.53 -9.17
C CYS A 100 12.78 -12.60 -8.07
N ARG A 101 13.35 -12.32 -6.90
CA ARG A 101 13.48 -13.31 -5.83
C ARG A 101 12.12 -13.62 -5.22
N ILE A 102 11.78 -14.89 -5.18
CA ILE A 102 10.64 -15.39 -4.42
C ILE A 102 11.07 -15.38 -2.95
N LEU A 103 10.47 -14.51 -2.15
CA LEU A 103 10.71 -14.47 -0.71
C LEU A 103 10.30 -15.81 -0.08
N SER A 104 10.99 -16.17 1.01
CA SER A 104 10.74 -17.42 1.72
C SER A 104 9.26 -17.63 2.00
N LYS A 105 8.78 -18.84 1.76
CA LYS A 105 7.41 -19.26 2.08
C LYS A 105 7.23 -19.67 3.54
N THR A 106 8.29 -19.67 4.33
CA THR A 106 8.22 -20.06 5.74
C THR A 106 7.61 -18.93 6.56
N GLY A 107 6.37 -19.13 6.99
CA GLY A 107 5.68 -18.19 7.87
C GLY A 107 6.38 -18.10 9.23
N THR A 108 6.66 -16.88 9.68
CA THR A 108 7.24 -16.62 11.00
C THR A 108 6.22 -15.92 11.90
N ARG A 109 6.31 -16.15 13.21
CA ARG A 109 5.53 -15.44 14.21
C ARG A 109 6.48 -14.78 15.19
N THR A 110 6.30 -13.50 15.39
CA THR A 110 7.15 -12.70 16.27
C THR A 110 6.29 -11.93 17.25
N ALA A 111 6.60 -12.01 18.53
CA ALA A 111 5.99 -11.19 19.56
C ALA A 111 7.02 -10.19 20.09
N VAL A 112 6.63 -8.93 20.21
CA VAL A 112 7.47 -7.85 20.72
C VAL A 112 6.80 -7.26 21.97
N ALA A 113 7.45 -7.43 23.12
CA ALA A 113 7.05 -6.80 24.36
C ALA A 113 7.99 -5.62 24.66
N ALA A 114 7.44 -4.44 24.83
CA ALA A 114 8.19 -3.24 25.18
C ALA A 114 7.30 -2.31 26.02
N PRO A 115 7.91 -1.49 26.92
CA PRO A 115 7.17 -0.51 27.71
C PRO A 115 6.42 0.49 26.84
N ARG A 116 5.39 1.14 27.40
CA ARG A 116 4.72 2.25 26.75
C ARG A 116 5.68 3.43 26.54
N GLY A 117 5.43 4.25 25.52
CA GLY A 117 6.26 5.42 25.21
C GLY A 117 7.56 5.12 24.43
N HIS A 118 7.86 3.86 24.09
CA HIS A 118 9.05 3.47 23.33
C HIS A 118 8.83 3.47 21.80
N ALA A 119 7.82 4.17 21.32
CA ALA A 119 7.49 4.33 19.88
C ALA A 119 7.41 3.01 19.08
N LYS A 120 7.10 1.89 19.74
CA LYS A 120 6.96 0.56 19.13
C LYS A 120 6.05 0.58 17.89
N SER A 121 4.86 1.15 18.04
CA SER A 121 3.88 1.27 16.95
C SER A 121 4.39 2.14 15.80
N THR A 122 5.06 3.25 16.11
CA THR A 122 5.66 4.12 15.08
C THR A 122 6.75 3.41 14.29
N VAL A 123 7.56 2.56 14.96
CA VAL A 123 8.60 1.79 14.29
C VAL A 123 8.00 0.66 13.45
N ILE A 124 7.11 -0.16 14.03
CA ILE A 124 6.63 -1.39 13.38
C ILE A 124 5.43 -1.08 12.47
N SER A 125 4.38 -0.45 13.01
CA SER A 125 3.10 -0.31 12.32
C SER A 125 3.06 0.87 11.33
N LEU A 126 3.98 1.86 11.47
CA LEU A 126 4.13 2.94 10.50
C LEU A 126 5.40 2.76 9.65
N LYS A 127 6.59 2.97 10.21
CA LYS A 127 7.85 3.00 9.44
C LYS A 127 8.11 1.69 8.67
N ASN A 128 8.09 0.57 9.39
CA ASN A 128 8.46 -0.71 8.82
C ASN A 128 7.36 -1.26 7.88
N ALA A 129 6.08 -1.00 8.18
CA ALA A 129 4.98 -1.34 7.29
C ALA A 129 5.05 -0.54 5.98
N LEU A 130 5.27 0.77 6.06
CA LEU A 130 5.45 1.65 4.90
C LEU A 130 6.65 1.22 4.05
N HIS A 131 7.80 0.95 4.69
CA HIS A 131 8.99 0.43 4.03
C HIS A 131 8.70 -0.87 3.25
N ALA A 132 8.07 -1.86 3.92
CA ALA A 132 7.76 -3.13 3.29
C ALA A 132 6.78 -2.98 2.11
N ALA A 133 5.84 -2.04 2.20
CA ALA A 133 4.90 -1.74 1.13
C ALA A 133 5.57 -1.06 -0.07
N LEU A 134 6.36 -0.01 0.16
CA LEU A 134 7.02 0.78 -0.88
C LEU A 134 8.03 -0.05 -1.67
N TYR A 135 8.90 -0.77 -0.98
CA TYR A 135 9.91 -1.62 -1.62
C TYR A 135 9.38 -2.98 -2.09
N GLY A 136 8.10 -3.28 -1.81
CA GLY A 136 7.46 -4.51 -2.26
C GLY A 136 7.96 -5.79 -1.58
N TYR A 137 8.53 -5.69 -0.38
CA TYR A 137 8.86 -6.85 0.45
C TYR A 137 7.62 -7.67 0.79
N LYS A 138 6.49 -6.99 0.92
CA LYS A 138 5.18 -7.62 1.16
C LYS A 138 4.16 -7.10 0.16
N ARG A 139 3.21 -7.95 -0.18
CA ARG A 139 2.19 -7.68 -1.20
C ARG A 139 0.81 -7.45 -0.62
N TYR A 140 0.57 -7.96 0.57
CA TYR A 140 -0.70 -7.74 1.26
C TYR A 140 -0.50 -7.67 2.77
N ILE A 141 -0.60 -6.48 3.31
CA ILE A 141 -0.38 -6.15 4.72
C ILE A 141 -1.72 -5.98 5.41
N LEU A 142 -1.93 -6.60 6.58
CA LEU A 142 -3.03 -6.31 7.49
C LEU A 142 -2.49 -5.56 8.71
N LEU A 143 -3.08 -4.42 9.01
CA LEU A 143 -2.93 -3.69 10.27
C LEU A 143 -4.11 -4.05 11.15
N VAL A 144 -3.85 -4.66 12.28
CA VAL A 144 -4.88 -5.15 13.21
C VAL A 144 -4.70 -4.48 14.57
N SER A 145 -5.72 -3.83 15.06
CA SER A 145 -5.76 -3.21 16.40
C SER A 145 -7.02 -3.61 17.13
N ASP A 146 -7.19 -3.20 18.40
CA ASP A 146 -8.41 -3.44 19.16
C ASP A 146 -9.65 -2.99 18.37
N THR A 147 -9.66 -1.75 17.89
CA THR A 147 -10.75 -1.22 17.09
C THR A 147 -10.33 -0.94 15.64
N GLU A 148 -11.29 -1.00 14.72
CA GLU A 148 -11.05 -0.58 13.33
C GLU A 148 -10.59 0.88 13.24
N THR A 149 -11.16 1.76 14.08
CA THR A 149 -10.77 3.18 14.13
C THR A 149 -9.30 3.36 14.46
N GLN A 150 -8.77 2.59 15.41
CA GLN A 150 -7.36 2.64 15.78
C GLN A 150 -6.47 2.11 14.65
N ALA A 151 -6.83 1.01 14.02
CA ALA A 151 -6.13 0.46 12.87
C ALA A 151 -6.14 1.43 11.67
N VAL A 152 -7.28 2.10 11.44
CA VAL A 152 -7.43 3.17 10.43
C VAL A 152 -6.50 4.34 10.72
N GLY A 153 -6.31 4.73 11.98
CA GLY A 153 -5.37 5.79 12.34
C GLY A 153 -3.93 5.52 11.87
N PHE A 154 -3.46 4.27 11.99
CA PHE A 154 -2.16 3.88 11.42
C PHE A 154 -2.16 3.93 9.88
N LEU A 155 -3.24 3.48 9.27
CA LEU A 155 -3.37 3.52 7.81
C LEU A 155 -3.43 4.95 7.28
N ASP A 156 -4.11 5.86 7.97
CA ASP A 156 -4.18 7.28 7.60
C ASP A 156 -2.82 7.96 7.73
N ALA A 157 -2.03 7.65 8.76
CA ALA A 157 -0.65 8.11 8.85
C ALA A 157 0.20 7.63 7.66
N ILE A 158 0.07 6.36 7.26
CA ILE A 158 0.73 5.81 6.07
C ILE A 158 0.26 6.53 4.80
N LYS A 159 -1.05 6.79 4.65
CA LYS A 159 -1.62 7.49 3.50
C LYS A 159 -1.07 8.91 3.38
N THR A 160 -1.01 9.65 4.49
CA THR A 160 -0.45 11.00 4.52
C THR A 160 0.99 11.00 3.99
N GLU A 161 1.82 10.05 4.43
CA GLU A 161 3.18 9.93 3.90
C GLU A 161 3.23 9.58 2.41
N LEU A 162 2.33 8.74 1.94
CA LEU A 162 2.25 8.34 0.53
C LEU A 162 1.75 9.46 -0.38
N GLU A 163 0.90 10.36 0.13
CA GLU A 163 0.27 11.46 -0.60
C GLU A 163 1.07 12.76 -0.55
N GLU A 164 1.71 13.06 0.58
CA GLU A 164 2.26 14.39 0.85
C GLU A 164 3.79 14.42 0.99
N ASN A 165 4.44 13.27 1.23
CA ASN A 165 5.88 13.25 1.47
C ASN A 165 6.68 13.45 0.17
N PRO A 166 7.39 14.59 0.00
CA PRO A 166 8.03 14.92 -1.27
C PRO A 166 9.17 13.97 -1.63
N ARG A 167 9.84 13.34 -0.65
CA ARG A 167 10.89 12.36 -0.91
C ARG A 167 10.30 11.03 -1.38
N ILE A 168 9.18 10.61 -0.80
CA ILE A 168 8.47 9.41 -1.24
C ILE A 168 7.90 9.62 -2.64
N LEU A 169 7.25 10.76 -2.90
CA LEU A 169 6.72 11.09 -4.22
C LEU A 169 7.81 11.15 -5.29
N ARG A 170 9.00 11.70 -4.97
CA ARG A 170 10.13 11.76 -5.89
C ARG A 170 10.67 10.38 -6.23
N ASP A 171 10.90 9.53 -5.22
CA ASP A 171 11.64 8.27 -5.38
C ASP A 171 10.74 7.09 -5.79
N PHE A 172 9.47 7.10 -5.39
CA PHE A 172 8.51 6.04 -5.67
C PHE A 172 7.37 6.47 -6.59
N GLY A 173 7.26 7.76 -6.89
CA GLY A 173 6.14 8.33 -7.66
C GLY A 173 4.84 8.37 -6.87
N GLU A 174 3.76 8.78 -7.55
CA GLU A 174 2.42 8.78 -6.97
C GLU A 174 1.98 7.36 -6.63
N GLN A 175 1.59 7.17 -5.38
CA GLN A 175 1.27 5.85 -4.83
C GLN A 175 -0.20 5.45 -4.86
N PRO A 176 -1.21 6.36 -4.95
CA PRO A 176 -2.59 5.93 -5.10
C PRO A 176 -2.76 4.99 -6.29
N GLY A 177 -3.07 3.74 -5.99
CA GLY A 177 -3.33 2.73 -7.01
C GLY A 177 -4.68 2.97 -7.70
N LYS A 178 -4.81 2.52 -8.94
CA LYS A 178 -6.03 2.71 -9.75
C LYS A 178 -7.29 2.06 -9.16
N LYS A 179 -7.16 1.14 -8.21
CA LYS A 179 -8.27 0.26 -7.78
C LYS A 179 -8.88 0.60 -6.43
N THR A 180 -8.08 0.89 -5.42
CA THR A 180 -8.58 1.03 -4.05
C THR A 180 -7.79 2.08 -3.28
N TRP A 181 -8.49 3.13 -2.84
CA TRP A 181 -7.96 4.16 -1.96
C TRP A 181 -9.06 4.62 -1.00
N LYS A 182 -9.35 3.78 0.01
CA LYS A 182 -10.46 3.95 0.96
C LYS A 182 -9.92 4.22 2.35
N THR A 183 -10.80 4.55 3.28
CA THR A 183 -10.46 4.81 4.69
C THR A 183 -9.78 3.60 5.35
N SER A 184 -10.29 2.38 5.14
CA SER A 184 -9.76 1.17 5.78
C SER A 184 -9.01 0.23 4.82
N SER A 185 -8.77 0.66 3.56
CA SER A 185 -8.10 -0.19 2.57
C SER A 185 -7.47 0.64 1.47
N ILE A 186 -6.19 0.46 1.22
CA ILE A 186 -5.46 1.10 0.13
C ILE A 186 -4.71 0.07 -0.71
N GLN A 187 -4.49 0.41 -1.99
CA GLN A 187 -3.62 -0.34 -2.87
C GLN A 187 -2.65 0.62 -3.55
N LEU A 188 -1.36 0.41 -3.33
CA LEU A 188 -0.27 1.20 -3.90
C LEU A 188 -0.12 0.94 -5.40
N ALA A 189 0.59 1.82 -6.09
CA ALA A 189 0.90 1.71 -7.52
C ALA A 189 1.64 0.41 -7.88
N ASN A 190 2.52 -0.08 -6.98
CA ASN A 190 3.22 -1.37 -7.14
C ASN A 190 2.35 -2.61 -6.88
N GLY A 191 1.04 -2.41 -6.59
CA GLY A 191 0.07 -3.47 -6.31
C GLY A 191 0.05 -3.99 -4.87
N CYS A 192 0.91 -3.48 -3.98
CA CYS A 192 0.82 -3.78 -2.56
C CYS A 192 -0.50 -3.25 -1.99
N ARG A 193 -1.18 -4.07 -1.20
CA ARG A 193 -2.42 -3.71 -0.51
C ARG A 193 -2.19 -3.63 0.98
N ILE A 194 -2.80 -2.64 1.63
CA ILE A 194 -2.81 -2.50 3.07
C ILE A 194 -4.27 -2.34 3.52
N ASP A 195 -4.72 -3.21 4.42
CA ASP A 195 -6.05 -3.13 5.05
C ASP A 195 -5.90 -2.89 6.55
N ALA A 196 -6.74 -1.99 7.08
CA ALA A 196 -6.93 -1.77 8.50
C ALA A 196 -8.14 -2.57 9.01
N VAL A 197 -7.99 -3.25 10.14
CA VAL A 197 -8.98 -4.19 10.66
C VAL A 197 -9.04 -4.12 12.18
N GLY A 198 -10.24 -4.11 12.75
CA GLY A 198 -10.46 -4.24 14.19
C GLY A 198 -10.42 -5.69 14.68
N SER A 199 -10.08 -5.86 15.96
CA SER A 199 -10.16 -7.15 16.67
C SER A 199 -11.56 -7.74 16.55
N GLY A 200 -11.65 -9.06 16.47
CA GLY A 200 -12.91 -9.77 16.32
C GLY A 200 -13.52 -9.79 14.91
N GLN A 201 -13.04 -8.95 13.99
CA GLN A 201 -13.56 -8.93 12.63
C GLN A 201 -13.18 -10.19 11.83
N LYS A 202 -13.93 -10.42 10.73
CA LYS A 202 -13.69 -11.55 9.82
C LYS A 202 -12.44 -11.29 8.98
N LEU A 203 -11.39 -12.05 9.22
CA LEU A 203 -10.14 -12.01 8.45
C LEU A 203 -10.08 -13.10 7.37
N ARG A 204 -10.68 -14.25 7.63
CA ARG A 204 -10.67 -15.38 6.70
C ARG A 204 -11.32 -15.00 5.36
N GLY A 205 -10.67 -15.42 4.28
CA GLY A 205 -11.14 -15.16 2.92
C GLY A 205 -10.76 -13.78 2.37
N ARG A 206 -10.05 -12.94 3.14
CA ARG A 206 -9.46 -11.71 2.59
C ARG A 206 -8.37 -12.07 1.59
N ARG A 207 -8.43 -11.45 0.42
CA ARG A 207 -7.46 -11.67 -0.66
C ARG A 207 -7.16 -10.35 -1.38
N ASN A 208 -5.94 -10.26 -1.88
CA ASN A 208 -5.53 -9.29 -2.89
C ASN A 208 -5.25 -10.08 -4.17
N HIS A 209 -6.24 -10.16 -5.06
CA HIS A 209 -6.29 -11.11 -6.18
C HIS A 209 -6.19 -12.57 -5.68
N GLU A 210 -5.18 -13.32 -6.13
CA GLU A 210 -4.92 -14.70 -5.71
C GLU A 210 -4.21 -14.82 -4.36
N ARG A 211 -3.65 -13.71 -3.83
CA ARG A 211 -2.78 -13.72 -2.65
C ARG A 211 -3.55 -13.51 -1.36
N ARG A 212 -3.16 -14.22 -0.33
CA ARG A 212 -3.54 -13.97 1.06
C ARG A 212 -2.62 -12.91 1.67
N PRO A 213 -2.96 -12.37 2.86
CA PRO A 213 -2.03 -11.54 3.62
C PRO A 213 -0.70 -12.25 3.85
N ASP A 214 0.40 -11.61 3.49
CA ASP A 214 1.76 -12.10 3.68
C ASP A 214 2.50 -11.34 4.80
N LEU A 215 1.84 -10.34 5.40
CA LEU A 215 2.24 -9.68 6.64
C LEU A 215 1.00 -9.30 7.45
N ILE A 216 0.95 -9.70 8.70
CA ILE A 216 -0.10 -9.31 9.64
C ILE A 216 0.56 -8.67 10.85
N LEU A 217 0.29 -7.39 11.05
CA LEU A 217 0.77 -6.60 12.19
C LEU A 217 -0.38 -6.42 13.18
N CYS A 218 -0.23 -7.03 14.35
CA CYS A 218 -1.15 -6.89 15.45
C CYS A 218 -0.56 -5.93 16.48
N ASP A 219 -1.19 -4.78 16.66
CA ASP A 219 -0.76 -3.76 17.61
C ASP A 219 -1.93 -3.39 18.53
N ASP A 220 -1.74 -3.65 19.83
CA ASP A 220 -2.73 -3.35 20.87
C ASP A 220 -4.11 -3.94 20.55
N ILE A 221 -4.16 -5.29 20.38
CA ILE A 221 -5.39 -6.02 20.00
C ILE A 221 -6.34 -6.31 21.16
N GLU A 222 -5.94 -5.95 22.36
CA GLU A 222 -6.70 -6.14 23.59
C GLU A 222 -7.06 -4.80 24.21
N ASN A 223 -8.26 -4.68 24.76
CA ASN A 223 -8.67 -3.58 25.61
C ASN A 223 -9.11 -4.09 26.98
N ASP A 224 -9.12 -3.20 27.98
CA ASP A 224 -9.46 -3.53 29.35
C ASP A 224 -10.89 -4.11 29.51
N GLU A 225 -11.80 -3.73 28.61
CA GLU A 225 -13.18 -4.23 28.64
C GLU A 225 -13.29 -5.62 28.00
N GLY A 226 -12.58 -5.82 26.87
CA GLY A 226 -12.59 -7.06 26.10
C GLY A 226 -11.89 -8.23 26.80
N VAL A 227 -11.13 -7.98 27.87
CA VAL A 227 -10.38 -9.03 28.62
C VAL A 227 -10.79 -9.16 30.09
N ARG A 228 -11.89 -8.53 30.51
CA ARG A 228 -12.34 -8.57 31.90
C ARG A 228 -12.69 -9.96 32.40
N THR A 229 -13.40 -10.75 31.59
CA THR A 229 -13.81 -12.09 31.96
C THR A 229 -12.98 -13.17 31.30
N ALA A 230 -12.90 -14.35 31.90
CA ALA A 230 -12.23 -15.50 31.29
C ALA A 230 -12.83 -15.83 29.90
N GLU A 231 -14.15 -15.78 29.78
CA GLU A 231 -14.85 -16.04 28.52
C GLU A 231 -14.47 -15.05 27.40
N GLN A 232 -14.33 -13.76 27.74
CA GLN A 232 -13.88 -12.73 26.77
C GLN A 232 -12.45 -12.99 26.32
N ARG A 233 -11.54 -13.31 27.24
CA ARG A 233 -10.15 -13.68 26.90
C ARG A 233 -10.09 -14.91 26.01
N ASP A 234 -10.89 -15.95 26.32
CA ASP A 234 -10.96 -17.18 25.53
C ASP A 234 -11.51 -16.92 24.11
N LYS A 235 -12.52 -16.04 23.98
CA LYS A 235 -13.05 -15.62 22.67
C LYS A 235 -11.99 -14.89 21.84
N LEU A 236 -11.26 -13.95 22.44
CA LEU A 236 -10.19 -13.22 21.77
C LEU A 236 -9.05 -14.15 21.35
N ALA A 237 -8.60 -15.03 22.26
CA ALA A 237 -7.59 -16.03 21.95
C ALA A 237 -8.05 -16.97 20.83
N ALA A 238 -9.30 -17.45 20.89
CA ALA A 238 -9.86 -18.30 19.85
C ALA A 238 -9.91 -17.57 18.48
N TRP A 239 -10.29 -16.30 18.47
CA TRP A 239 -10.26 -15.49 17.25
C TRP A 239 -8.83 -15.31 16.73
N PHE A 240 -7.88 -14.97 17.60
CA PHE A 240 -6.48 -14.79 17.21
C PHE A 240 -5.92 -16.07 16.57
N TYR A 241 -6.03 -17.22 17.22
CA TYR A 241 -5.51 -18.47 16.67
C TYR A 241 -6.28 -18.98 15.46
N LYS A 242 -7.61 -18.82 15.42
CA LYS A 242 -8.44 -19.34 14.33
C LYS A 242 -8.52 -18.39 13.13
N ALA A 243 -8.48 -17.08 13.35
CA ALA A 243 -8.61 -16.10 12.28
C ALA A 243 -7.27 -15.48 11.91
N VAL A 244 -6.52 -14.87 12.83
CA VAL A 244 -5.26 -14.20 12.52
C VAL A 244 -4.19 -15.19 12.07
N CYS A 245 -3.87 -16.16 12.93
CA CYS A 245 -2.78 -17.13 12.65
C CYS A 245 -3.03 -18.05 11.45
N LYS A 246 -4.25 -18.11 10.93
CA LYS A 246 -4.61 -18.93 9.76
C LYS A 246 -5.00 -18.10 8.54
N SER A 247 -4.87 -16.78 8.57
CA SER A 247 -5.22 -15.90 7.45
C SER A 247 -4.04 -15.60 6.54
N GLY A 248 -2.81 -15.74 7.02
CA GLY A 248 -1.60 -15.57 6.23
C GLY A 248 -1.28 -16.78 5.35
N ASP A 249 -0.41 -16.53 4.38
CA ASP A 249 0.27 -17.56 3.61
C ASP A 249 1.43 -18.16 4.40
#